data_20f313097000864b0c6044ade55776e6
#
_entry.id   20f313097000864b0c6044ade55776e6
#
_cell.length_a   1.000
_cell.length_b   1.000
_cell.length_c   1.000
_cell.angle_alpha   90.00
_cell.angle_beta   90.00
_cell.angle_gamma   90.00
#
_symmetry.space_group_name_H-M   'P 1'
#
loop_
_entity.id
_entity.type
_entity.pdbx_description
1 polymer ?
#
loop_
_entity_poly.entity_id
_entity_poly.type
_entity_poly.pdbx_seq_one_letter_code
_entity_poly.pdbx_strand_id
1 'polypeptide(L)'
;MSILTELNAVSPIDGRYRSKTKSLAQYFSEGALIKYRVLVEIEYFISLCEIPLPQLQTVDKDIFENLRNIYKNFSNQDALWIKETEKTTNHDVKAVEYFIKEKFEALGLSQYKEFIHFGLTSQDINNTAIPLSTKEAFQEVYLKLLIELISKLKDLSIEWRNIPMLARTHGQPASPTRLGKEIGVFVERLEEQMRLLFNIPFAAKFGGATGNYNAHHVAYPAIDWKKFGSEFVEGNLGLHHSFPTTQIEHYDHFAAFFDALKRINKIGRAHV
;
A
#
# COMPACT_ATOMS: atom_id res chain seq x y z
N MET A 1 13.73 2.80 -28.04
CA MET A 1 12.61 3.54 -27.44
C MET A 1 13.09 4.92 -27.01
N SER A 2 12.33 5.99 -27.31
CA SER A 2 12.69 7.33 -26.85
C SER A 2 12.64 7.39 -25.32
N ILE A 3 13.64 8.00 -24.70
CA ILE A 3 13.66 8.22 -23.25
C ILE A 3 12.46 9.13 -22.91
N LEU A 4 11.68 8.76 -21.91
CA LEU A 4 10.57 9.57 -21.41
C LEU A 4 11.13 10.86 -20.81
N THR A 5 10.67 12.00 -21.31
CA THR A 5 11.07 13.35 -20.87
C THR A 5 9.84 14.18 -20.51
N GLU A 6 10.04 15.34 -19.91
CA GLU A 6 8.95 16.28 -19.62
C GLU A 6 8.16 16.70 -20.87
N LEU A 7 8.81 16.69 -22.02
CA LEU A 7 8.21 17.15 -23.29
C LEU A 7 7.40 16.06 -24.01
N ASN A 8 7.68 14.78 -23.78
CA ASN A 8 7.02 13.66 -24.46
C ASN A 8 6.18 12.77 -23.55
N ALA A 9 6.10 13.09 -22.24
CA ALA A 9 5.24 12.40 -21.30
C ALA A 9 3.77 12.82 -21.48
N VAL A 10 2.88 11.83 -21.58
CA VAL A 10 1.42 12.07 -21.71
C VAL A 10 0.83 12.57 -20.38
N SER A 11 1.30 12.01 -19.26
CA SER A 11 0.88 12.43 -17.92
C SER A 11 1.79 13.52 -17.35
N PRO A 12 1.26 14.64 -16.84
CA PRO A 12 2.07 15.63 -16.14
C PRO A 12 2.77 15.09 -14.89
N ILE A 13 2.26 14.02 -14.27
CA ILE A 13 2.90 13.34 -13.12
C ILE A 13 4.25 12.76 -13.52
N ASP A 14 4.32 12.07 -14.66
CA ASP A 14 5.57 11.48 -15.18
C ASP A 14 6.40 12.43 -16.05
N GLY A 15 5.84 13.60 -16.40
CA GLY A 15 6.52 14.66 -17.11
C GLY A 15 6.94 15.80 -16.18
N ARG A 16 6.27 16.95 -16.31
CA ARG A 16 6.57 18.22 -15.62
C ARG A 16 6.74 18.07 -14.10
N TYR A 17 5.97 17.20 -13.45
CA TYR A 17 5.98 17.02 -11.98
C TYR A 17 6.77 15.80 -11.51
N ARG A 18 7.45 15.09 -12.40
CA ARG A 18 8.21 13.88 -12.03
C ARG A 18 9.21 14.10 -10.89
N SER A 19 9.90 15.25 -10.89
CA SER A 19 10.83 15.58 -9.81
C SER A 19 10.15 15.72 -8.43
N LYS A 20 8.86 16.08 -8.40
CA LYS A 20 8.05 16.22 -7.17
C LYS A 20 7.42 14.91 -6.71
N THR A 21 7.20 13.97 -7.63
CA THR A 21 6.51 12.70 -7.35
C THR A 21 7.48 11.50 -7.29
N LYS A 22 8.77 11.73 -7.48
CA LYS A 22 9.79 10.66 -7.56
C LYS A 22 9.78 9.72 -6.33
N SER A 23 9.54 10.25 -5.14
CA SER A 23 9.46 9.45 -3.90
C SER A 23 8.31 8.45 -3.89
N LEU A 24 7.28 8.66 -4.71
CA LEU A 24 6.13 7.77 -4.83
C LEU A 24 6.36 6.60 -5.80
N ALA A 25 7.41 6.66 -6.64
CA ALA A 25 7.66 5.63 -7.66
C ALA A 25 7.91 4.24 -7.05
N GLN A 26 8.52 4.17 -5.87
CA GLN A 26 8.79 2.91 -5.16
C GLN A 26 7.52 2.25 -4.58
N TYR A 27 6.36 2.91 -4.64
CA TYR A 27 5.07 2.41 -4.16
C TYR A 27 4.06 2.23 -5.28
N PHE A 28 4.04 3.11 -6.28
CA PHE A 28 2.96 3.20 -7.27
C PHE A 28 3.39 3.00 -8.72
N SER A 29 4.66 2.74 -9.00
CA SER A 29 5.07 2.33 -10.34
C SER A 29 4.67 0.87 -10.62
N GLU A 30 4.62 0.48 -11.88
CA GLU A 30 4.39 -0.91 -12.28
C GLU A 30 5.44 -1.85 -11.64
N GLY A 31 6.71 -1.47 -11.65
CA GLY A 31 7.78 -2.23 -10.98
C GLY A 31 7.56 -2.36 -9.47
N ALA A 32 7.03 -1.33 -8.81
CA ALA A 32 6.68 -1.38 -7.40
C ALA A 32 5.52 -2.36 -7.16
N LEU A 33 4.44 -2.29 -7.94
CA LEU A 33 3.32 -3.22 -7.81
C LEU A 33 3.78 -4.69 -7.95
N ILE A 34 4.63 -4.96 -8.93
CA ILE A 34 5.22 -6.31 -9.12
C ILE A 34 6.02 -6.73 -7.88
N LYS A 35 6.88 -5.83 -7.35
CA LYS A 35 7.64 -6.09 -6.12
C LYS A 35 6.74 -6.43 -4.93
N TYR A 36 5.66 -5.68 -4.72
CA TYR A 36 4.71 -5.95 -3.62
C TYR A 36 3.97 -7.28 -3.81
N ARG A 37 3.65 -7.67 -5.03
CA ARG A 37 3.11 -9.00 -5.32
C ARG A 37 4.09 -10.11 -4.95
N VAL A 38 5.37 -9.96 -5.33
CA VAL A 38 6.44 -10.90 -4.93
C VAL A 38 6.58 -10.96 -3.41
N LEU A 39 6.53 -9.82 -2.71
CA LEU A 39 6.57 -9.76 -1.25
C LEU A 39 5.43 -10.58 -0.64
N VAL A 40 4.20 -10.35 -1.06
CA VAL A 40 3.03 -11.05 -0.52
C VAL A 40 3.12 -12.56 -0.75
N GLU A 41 3.51 -13.00 -1.92
CA GLU A 41 3.68 -14.43 -2.24
C GLU A 41 4.77 -15.09 -1.37
N ILE A 42 5.90 -14.42 -1.17
CA ILE A 42 6.99 -14.94 -0.33
C ILE A 42 6.57 -15.01 1.14
N GLU A 43 5.99 -13.95 1.70
CA GLU A 43 5.53 -13.97 3.10
C GLU A 43 4.39 -14.97 3.29
N TYR A 44 3.54 -15.18 2.29
CA TYR A 44 2.53 -16.23 2.33
C TYR A 44 3.15 -17.63 2.40
N PHE A 45 4.13 -17.92 1.53
CA PHE A 45 4.85 -19.21 1.58
C PHE A 45 5.54 -19.42 2.94
N ILE A 46 6.21 -18.41 3.47
CA ILE A 46 6.84 -18.47 4.80
C ILE A 46 5.79 -18.79 5.87
N SER A 47 4.62 -18.11 5.82
CA SER A 47 3.54 -18.35 6.78
C SER A 47 2.96 -19.77 6.67
N LEU A 48 2.89 -20.33 5.45
CA LEU A 48 2.50 -21.73 5.28
C LEU A 48 3.51 -22.70 5.91
N CYS A 49 4.81 -22.38 5.90
CA CYS A 49 5.84 -23.18 6.57
C CYS A 49 5.73 -23.15 8.11
N GLU A 50 5.04 -22.15 8.67
CA GLU A 50 4.88 -22.00 10.13
C GLU A 50 3.66 -22.75 10.70
N ILE A 51 2.78 -23.26 9.85
CA ILE A 51 1.63 -24.09 10.23
C ILE A 51 1.91 -25.57 9.95
N PRO A 52 1.18 -26.52 10.57
CA PRO A 52 1.48 -27.95 10.50
C PRO A 52 1.09 -28.60 9.17
N LEU A 53 1.60 -28.08 8.05
CA LEU A 53 1.46 -28.70 6.73
C LEU A 53 2.54 -29.78 6.58
N PRO A 54 2.18 -31.08 6.42
CA PRO A 54 3.14 -32.18 6.44
C PRO A 54 4.27 -32.02 5.42
N GLN A 55 3.96 -31.49 4.24
CA GLN A 55 4.93 -31.32 3.15
C GLN A 55 5.94 -30.18 3.40
N LEU A 56 5.61 -29.21 4.25
CA LEU A 56 6.45 -28.05 4.55
C LEU A 56 7.24 -28.16 5.86
N GLN A 57 7.01 -29.20 6.65
CA GLN A 57 7.71 -29.40 7.93
C GLN A 57 9.23 -29.57 7.79
N THR A 58 9.68 -29.97 6.61
CA THR A 58 11.12 -30.19 6.33
C THR A 58 11.82 -28.97 5.75
N VAL A 59 11.10 -27.85 5.58
CA VAL A 59 11.69 -26.59 5.12
C VAL A 59 12.56 -26.03 6.25
N ASP A 60 13.83 -25.82 5.94
CA ASP A 60 14.76 -25.18 6.86
C ASP A 60 14.40 -23.71 7.02
N LYS A 61 14.14 -23.26 8.22
CA LYS A 61 13.77 -21.86 8.51
C LYS A 61 14.91 -20.88 8.25
N ASP A 62 16.15 -21.32 8.23
CA ASP A 62 17.29 -20.47 7.89
C ASP A 62 17.22 -19.93 6.47
N ILE A 63 16.44 -20.58 5.58
CA ILE A 63 16.21 -20.11 4.20
C ILE A 63 15.28 -18.88 4.12
N PHE A 64 14.50 -18.57 5.17
CA PHE A 64 13.48 -17.53 5.12
C PHE A 64 14.06 -16.14 4.82
N GLU A 65 15.25 -15.84 5.32
CA GLU A 65 15.89 -14.57 5.00
C GLU A 65 16.33 -14.52 3.53
N ASN A 66 16.78 -15.64 2.96
CA ASN A 66 17.09 -15.74 1.53
C ASN A 66 15.84 -15.56 0.67
N LEU A 67 14.70 -16.10 1.09
CA LEU A 67 13.41 -15.87 0.41
C LEU A 67 13.02 -14.39 0.48
N ARG A 68 13.13 -13.75 1.65
CA ARG A 68 12.86 -12.31 1.81
C ARG A 68 13.78 -11.45 0.96
N ASN A 69 15.00 -11.87 0.74
CA ASN A 69 15.96 -11.16 -0.10
C ASN A 69 15.51 -11.08 -1.58
N ILE A 70 14.63 -11.98 -2.05
CA ILE A 70 14.06 -11.92 -3.39
C ILE A 70 13.30 -10.59 -3.60
N TYR A 71 12.47 -10.17 -2.66
CA TYR A 71 11.74 -8.90 -2.77
C TYR A 71 12.51 -7.70 -2.20
N LYS A 72 13.36 -7.88 -1.18
CA LYS A 72 14.20 -6.80 -0.63
C LYS A 72 15.18 -6.26 -1.67
N ASN A 73 15.77 -7.15 -2.46
CA ASN A 73 16.73 -6.83 -3.51
C ASN A 73 16.10 -6.81 -4.91
N PHE A 74 14.76 -6.71 -5.00
CA PHE A 74 14.02 -6.71 -6.27
C PHE A 74 14.48 -5.57 -7.17
N SER A 75 14.88 -5.90 -8.39
CA SER A 75 15.48 -4.98 -9.36
C SER A 75 14.55 -4.70 -10.55
N ASN A 76 14.90 -3.67 -11.33
CA ASN A 76 14.24 -3.43 -12.62
C ASN A 76 14.41 -4.60 -13.59
N GLN A 77 15.53 -5.36 -13.50
CA GLN A 77 15.75 -6.52 -14.34
C GLN A 77 14.77 -7.65 -14.00
N ASP A 78 14.50 -7.87 -12.71
CA ASP A 78 13.50 -8.85 -12.26
C ASP A 78 12.10 -8.45 -12.76
N ALA A 79 11.77 -7.16 -12.68
CA ALA A 79 10.50 -6.65 -13.21
C ALA A 79 10.38 -6.85 -14.73
N LEU A 80 11.45 -6.61 -15.48
CA LEU A 80 11.49 -6.85 -16.93
C LEU A 80 11.31 -8.34 -17.26
N TRP A 81 11.94 -9.24 -16.51
CA TRP A 81 11.77 -10.68 -16.67
C TRP A 81 10.30 -11.10 -16.49
N ILE A 82 9.65 -10.59 -15.44
CA ILE A 82 8.23 -10.85 -15.15
C ILE A 82 7.35 -10.30 -16.28
N LYS A 83 7.60 -9.08 -16.77
CA LYS A 83 6.84 -8.47 -17.87
C LYS A 83 7.03 -9.22 -19.19
N GLU A 84 8.18 -9.81 -19.44
CA GLU A 84 8.40 -10.65 -20.63
C GLU A 84 7.63 -11.97 -20.51
N THR A 85 7.66 -12.61 -19.35
CA THR A 85 6.88 -13.82 -19.06
C THR A 85 5.36 -13.58 -19.17
N GLU A 86 4.90 -12.41 -18.72
CA GLU A 86 3.49 -12.01 -18.82
C GLU A 86 2.99 -11.99 -20.26
N LYS A 87 3.81 -11.64 -21.25
CA LYS A 87 3.43 -11.67 -22.67
C LYS A 87 3.04 -13.08 -23.15
N THR A 88 3.62 -14.11 -22.55
CA THR A 88 3.31 -15.52 -22.88
C THR A 88 2.14 -16.03 -22.06
N THR A 89 2.07 -15.69 -20.76
CA THR A 89 1.02 -16.19 -19.86
C THR A 89 -0.29 -15.44 -20.02
N ASN A 90 -0.27 -14.23 -20.57
CA ASN A 90 -1.38 -13.26 -20.59
C ASN A 90 -2.02 -13.05 -19.20
N HIS A 91 -1.20 -13.17 -18.14
CA HIS A 91 -1.67 -13.07 -16.77
C HIS A 91 -0.54 -12.56 -15.86
N ASP A 92 -0.73 -11.39 -15.26
CA ASP A 92 0.25 -10.66 -14.46
C ASP A 92 0.70 -11.41 -13.20
N VAL A 93 -0.23 -11.86 -12.35
CA VAL A 93 0.10 -12.60 -11.12
C VAL A 93 0.72 -13.97 -11.46
N LYS A 94 0.28 -14.63 -12.54
CA LYS A 94 0.88 -15.90 -12.98
C LYS A 94 2.33 -15.73 -13.39
N ALA A 95 2.69 -14.62 -14.01
CA ALA A 95 4.08 -14.31 -14.35
C ALA A 95 4.94 -14.13 -13.08
N VAL A 96 4.37 -13.54 -12.01
CA VAL A 96 5.01 -13.45 -10.68
C VAL A 96 5.25 -14.84 -10.09
N GLU A 97 4.25 -15.74 -10.16
CA GLU A 97 4.43 -17.13 -9.69
C GLU A 97 5.60 -17.83 -10.41
N TYR A 98 5.71 -17.71 -11.75
CA TYR A 98 6.81 -18.31 -12.52
C TYR A 98 8.17 -17.74 -12.07
N PHE A 99 8.25 -16.43 -11.86
CA PHE A 99 9.47 -15.80 -11.35
C PHE A 99 9.89 -16.38 -10.00
N ILE A 100 8.95 -16.51 -9.07
CA ILE A 100 9.23 -17.07 -7.74
C ILE A 100 9.64 -18.54 -7.85
N LYS A 101 8.97 -19.32 -8.72
CA LYS A 101 9.33 -20.73 -8.99
C LYS A 101 10.77 -20.87 -9.50
N GLU A 102 11.25 -19.97 -10.37
CA GLU A 102 12.64 -19.95 -10.83
C GLU A 102 13.61 -19.62 -9.67
N LYS A 103 13.27 -18.63 -8.83
CA LYS A 103 14.09 -18.33 -7.63
C LYS A 103 14.13 -19.50 -6.65
N PHE A 104 13.03 -20.25 -6.49
CA PHE A 104 12.99 -21.46 -5.67
C PHE A 104 13.92 -22.55 -6.20
N GLU A 105 13.99 -22.73 -7.53
CA GLU A 105 14.97 -23.65 -8.14
C GLU A 105 16.41 -23.27 -7.80
N ALA A 106 16.74 -22.00 -7.95
CA ALA A 106 18.07 -21.49 -7.65
C ALA A 106 18.44 -21.64 -6.15
N LEU A 107 17.44 -21.67 -5.25
CA LEU A 107 17.63 -21.89 -3.81
C LEU A 107 17.53 -23.36 -3.38
N GLY A 108 17.36 -24.30 -4.32
CA GLY A 108 17.22 -25.74 -4.01
C GLY A 108 15.86 -26.13 -3.42
N LEU A 109 14.83 -25.30 -3.60
CA LEU A 109 13.48 -25.47 -3.07
C LEU A 109 12.49 -26.00 -4.11
N SER A 110 12.94 -26.66 -5.16
CA SER A 110 12.11 -27.13 -6.28
C SER A 110 10.93 -28.00 -5.84
N GLN A 111 11.07 -28.79 -4.78
CA GLN A 111 10.01 -29.66 -4.25
C GLN A 111 8.85 -28.90 -3.62
N TYR A 112 9.02 -27.62 -3.28
CA TYR A 112 8.01 -26.80 -2.62
C TYR A 112 7.30 -25.83 -3.55
N LYS A 113 7.59 -25.83 -4.85
CA LYS A 113 7.06 -24.88 -5.82
C LYS A 113 5.54 -24.82 -5.89
N GLU A 114 4.87 -25.95 -5.64
CA GLU A 114 3.39 -26.02 -5.72
C GLU A 114 2.70 -25.34 -4.53
N PHE A 115 3.46 -24.92 -3.51
CA PHE A 115 2.98 -24.10 -2.41
C PHE A 115 3.04 -22.59 -2.67
N ILE A 116 3.70 -22.17 -3.78
CA ILE A 116 3.60 -20.80 -4.27
C ILE A 116 2.18 -20.60 -4.78
N HIS A 117 1.51 -19.54 -4.32
CA HIS A 117 0.11 -19.24 -4.67
C HIS A 117 -0.90 -20.36 -4.29
N PHE A 118 -0.55 -21.21 -3.33
CA PHE A 118 -1.37 -22.36 -2.93
C PHE A 118 -2.77 -21.90 -2.49
N GLY A 119 -3.82 -22.41 -3.16
CA GLY A 119 -5.22 -22.14 -2.83
C GLY A 119 -5.70 -20.71 -3.07
N LEU A 120 -4.84 -19.82 -3.54
CA LEU A 120 -5.14 -18.41 -3.75
C LEU A 120 -5.76 -18.13 -5.13
N THR A 121 -6.27 -16.93 -5.27
CA THR A 121 -6.62 -16.30 -6.54
C THR A 121 -5.79 -15.02 -6.70
N SER A 122 -5.63 -14.52 -7.91
CA SER A 122 -4.87 -13.30 -8.20
C SER A 122 -5.33 -12.10 -7.36
N GLN A 123 -6.60 -12.04 -6.98
CA GLN A 123 -7.11 -10.97 -6.14
C GLN A 123 -6.68 -11.07 -4.67
N ASP A 124 -6.30 -12.24 -4.16
CA ASP A 124 -5.67 -12.33 -2.85
C ASP A 124 -4.33 -11.60 -2.82
N ILE A 125 -3.60 -11.65 -3.93
CA ILE A 125 -2.33 -10.95 -4.09
C ILE A 125 -2.51 -9.47 -4.37
N ASN A 126 -3.42 -9.09 -5.27
CA ASN A 126 -3.67 -7.69 -5.61
C ASN A 126 -4.31 -6.92 -4.44
N ASN A 127 -5.30 -7.53 -3.76
CA ASN A 127 -6.01 -6.90 -2.64
C ASN A 127 -5.24 -6.97 -1.30
N THR A 128 -4.00 -7.38 -1.32
CA THR A 128 -3.03 -7.25 -0.23
C THR A 128 -1.86 -6.35 -0.63
N ALA A 129 -1.30 -6.55 -1.82
CA ALA A 129 -0.17 -5.76 -2.33
C ALA A 129 -0.51 -4.26 -2.48
N ILE A 130 -1.68 -3.94 -3.04
CA ILE A 130 -2.10 -2.55 -3.27
C ILE A 130 -2.35 -1.79 -1.95
N PRO A 131 -3.13 -2.29 -0.98
CA PRO A 131 -3.30 -1.58 0.29
C PRO A 131 -1.99 -1.52 1.09
N LEU A 132 -1.10 -2.52 1.01
CA LEU A 132 0.20 -2.49 1.65
C LEU A 132 1.08 -1.36 1.10
N SER A 133 1.23 -1.28 -0.22
CA SER A 133 1.99 -0.19 -0.87
C SER A 133 1.40 1.18 -0.57
N THR A 134 0.07 1.30 -0.54
CA THR A 134 -0.62 2.55 -0.22
C THR A 134 -0.40 2.96 1.23
N LYS A 135 -0.47 2.02 2.17
CA LYS A 135 -0.15 2.24 3.58
C LYS A 135 1.26 2.76 3.77
N GLU A 136 2.24 2.11 3.16
CA GLU A 136 3.64 2.51 3.27
C GLU A 136 3.89 3.87 2.61
N ALA A 137 3.32 4.14 1.43
CA ALA A 137 3.41 5.45 0.79
C ALA A 137 2.79 6.56 1.64
N PHE A 138 1.65 6.27 2.27
CA PHE A 138 1.01 7.19 3.20
C PHE A 138 1.91 7.49 4.39
N GLN A 139 2.44 6.47 5.05
CA GLN A 139 3.25 6.63 6.27
C GLN A 139 4.61 7.28 5.99
N GLU A 140 5.29 6.84 4.92
CA GLU A 140 6.67 7.24 4.66
C GLU A 140 6.81 8.54 3.86
N VAL A 141 5.77 8.93 3.11
CA VAL A 141 5.83 10.12 2.26
C VAL A 141 4.77 11.14 2.67
N TYR A 142 3.49 10.77 2.55
CA TYR A 142 2.41 11.75 2.71
C TYR A 142 2.30 12.28 4.14
N LEU A 143 2.28 11.39 5.12
CA LEU A 143 2.12 11.76 6.54
C LEU A 143 3.27 12.65 7.04
N LYS A 144 4.50 12.35 6.64
CA LYS A 144 5.67 13.17 7.01
C LYS A 144 5.53 14.61 6.51
N LEU A 145 5.14 14.77 5.25
CA LEU A 145 4.91 16.10 4.66
C LEU A 145 3.73 16.83 5.30
N LEU A 146 2.65 16.10 5.63
CA LEU A 146 1.49 16.69 6.31
C LEU A 146 1.86 17.19 7.72
N ILE A 147 2.64 16.40 8.48
CA ILE A 147 3.11 16.78 9.81
C ILE A 147 4.03 18.01 9.72
N GLU A 148 4.94 18.06 8.76
CA GLU A 148 5.81 19.23 8.54
C GLU A 148 4.98 20.49 8.24
N LEU A 149 3.95 20.37 7.39
CA LEU A 149 3.06 21.47 7.08
C LEU A 149 2.31 21.98 8.32
N ILE A 150 1.72 21.06 9.11
CA ILE A 150 1.00 21.39 10.35
C ILE A 150 1.94 22.06 11.34
N SER A 151 3.14 21.53 11.53
CA SER A 151 4.15 22.11 12.42
C SER A 151 4.49 23.54 12.00
N LYS A 152 4.75 23.76 10.71
CA LYS A 152 5.06 25.10 10.19
C LYS A 152 3.92 26.09 10.40
N LEU A 153 2.68 25.67 10.20
CA LEU A 153 1.50 26.52 10.45
C LEU A 153 1.34 26.83 11.96
N LYS A 154 1.63 25.86 12.84
CA LYS A 154 1.65 26.10 14.30
C LYS A 154 2.67 27.15 14.69
N ASP A 155 3.90 27.03 14.18
CA ASP A 155 4.96 28.01 14.47
C ASP A 155 4.54 29.41 14.03
N LEU A 156 3.98 29.57 12.83
CA LEU A 156 3.47 30.85 12.34
C LEU A 156 2.30 31.37 13.18
N SER A 157 1.40 30.49 13.63
CA SER A 157 0.28 30.85 14.50
C SER A 157 0.79 31.42 15.84
N ILE A 158 1.85 30.85 16.39
CA ILE A 158 2.49 31.31 17.63
C ILE A 158 3.24 32.62 17.40
N GLU A 159 4.05 32.69 16.35
CA GLU A 159 4.84 33.88 15.99
C GLU A 159 3.94 35.11 15.80
N TRP A 160 2.83 34.93 15.11
CA TRP A 160 1.91 36.03 14.74
C TRP A 160 0.75 36.23 15.70
N ARG A 161 0.76 35.56 16.86
CA ARG A 161 -0.34 35.61 17.86
C ARG A 161 -0.70 37.01 18.34
N ASN A 162 0.27 37.94 18.32
CA ASN A 162 0.10 39.32 18.82
C ASN A 162 -0.14 40.34 17.68
N ILE A 163 -0.16 39.92 16.42
CA ILE A 163 -0.41 40.82 15.30
C ILE A 163 -1.94 41.07 15.18
N PRO A 164 -2.41 42.30 15.45
CA PRO A 164 -3.82 42.63 15.31
C PRO A 164 -4.19 42.73 13.83
N MET A 165 -5.40 42.32 13.49
CA MET A 165 -6.00 42.52 12.18
C MET A 165 -7.50 42.73 12.29
N LEU A 166 -8.13 43.29 11.26
CA LEU A 166 -9.57 43.33 11.13
C LEU A 166 -10.06 42.19 10.26
N ALA A 167 -11.00 41.42 10.78
CA ALA A 167 -11.80 40.53 9.94
C ALA A 167 -12.58 41.34 8.90
N ARG A 168 -13.02 40.71 7.83
CA ARG A 168 -13.82 41.34 6.80
C ARG A 168 -15.13 40.60 6.60
N THR A 169 -16.20 41.34 6.33
CA THR A 169 -17.50 40.82 5.89
C THR A 169 -17.96 41.63 4.70
N HIS A 170 -18.38 40.97 3.62
CA HIS A 170 -18.75 41.63 2.37
C HIS A 170 -17.70 42.65 1.86
N GLY A 171 -16.41 42.34 2.08
CA GLY A 171 -15.30 43.22 1.70
C GLY A 171 -15.05 44.41 2.64
N GLN A 172 -15.90 44.62 3.62
CA GLN A 172 -15.80 45.73 4.59
C GLN A 172 -15.07 45.29 5.87
N PRO A 173 -14.34 46.21 6.55
CA PRO A 173 -13.79 45.95 7.88
C PRO A 173 -14.89 45.55 8.86
N ALA A 174 -14.59 44.52 9.65
CA ALA A 174 -15.49 43.97 10.67
C ALA A 174 -14.77 43.86 12.03
N SER A 175 -15.08 42.86 12.82
CA SER A 175 -14.53 42.70 14.18
C SER A 175 -13.01 42.54 14.18
N PRO A 176 -12.32 43.08 15.20
CA PRO A 176 -10.90 42.82 15.41
C PRO A 176 -10.63 41.33 15.67
N THR A 177 -9.52 40.84 15.16
CA THR A 177 -8.97 39.51 15.38
C THR A 177 -7.45 39.55 15.43
N ARG A 178 -6.79 38.41 15.44
CA ARG A 178 -5.33 38.30 15.42
C ARG A 178 -4.89 37.34 14.32
N LEU A 179 -3.85 37.69 13.60
CA LEU A 179 -3.32 36.90 12.47
C LEU A 179 -2.98 35.48 12.89
N GLY A 180 -2.29 35.32 14.03
CA GLY A 180 -1.93 33.99 14.52
C GLY A 180 -3.15 33.09 14.79
N LYS A 181 -4.27 33.66 15.29
CA LYS A 181 -5.51 32.90 15.47
C LYS A 181 -6.11 32.48 14.13
N GLU A 182 -6.08 33.34 13.12
CA GLU A 182 -6.60 33.00 11.78
C GLU A 182 -5.80 31.86 11.14
N ILE A 183 -4.48 31.84 11.30
CA ILE A 183 -3.62 30.71 10.87
C ILE A 183 -3.94 29.45 11.71
N GLY A 184 -4.15 29.58 13.03
CA GLY A 184 -4.51 28.47 13.92
C GLY A 184 -5.79 27.73 13.50
N VAL A 185 -6.73 28.40 12.83
CA VAL A 185 -7.93 27.75 12.29
C VAL A 185 -7.57 26.67 11.26
N PHE A 186 -6.55 26.89 10.44
CA PHE A 186 -6.10 25.90 9.45
C PHE A 186 -5.40 24.72 10.14
N VAL A 187 -4.63 24.98 11.21
CA VAL A 187 -4.03 23.91 12.02
C VAL A 187 -5.10 23.00 12.58
N GLU A 188 -6.09 23.56 13.28
CA GLU A 188 -7.21 22.82 13.87
C GLU A 188 -7.95 21.96 12.82
N ARG A 189 -8.25 22.53 11.66
CA ARG A 189 -8.94 21.82 10.57
C ARG A 189 -8.11 20.66 10.02
N LEU A 190 -6.80 20.84 9.85
CA LEU A 190 -5.90 19.79 9.35
C LEU A 190 -5.74 18.67 10.38
N GLU A 191 -5.55 19.00 11.66
CA GLU A 191 -5.43 18.02 12.74
C GLU A 191 -6.71 17.18 12.89
N GLU A 192 -7.88 17.81 12.79
CA GLU A 192 -9.15 17.09 12.85
C GLU A 192 -9.32 16.13 11.66
N GLN A 193 -8.96 16.55 10.45
CA GLN A 193 -9.01 15.64 9.29
C GLN A 193 -7.96 14.52 9.39
N MET A 194 -6.80 14.80 9.93
CA MET A 194 -5.77 13.78 10.18
C MET A 194 -6.26 12.75 11.22
N ARG A 195 -6.92 13.18 12.29
CA ARG A 195 -7.52 12.29 13.29
C ARG A 195 -8.58 11.37 12.67
N LEU A 196 -9.43 11.90 11.79
CA LEU A 196 -10.42 11.10 11.06
C LEU A 196 -9.75 10.10 10.12
N LEU A 197 -8.69 10.51 9.43
CA LEU A 197 -7.94 9.67 8.51
C LEU A 197 -7.29 8.46 9.22
N PHE A 198 -6.75 8.65 10.42
CA PHE A 198 -6.14 7.56 11.20
C PHE A 198 -7.13 6.48 11.65
N ASN A 199 -8.42 6.76 11.66
CA ASN A 199 -9.46 5.77 11.98
C ASN A 199 -9.84 4.89 10.78
N ILE A 200 -9.32 5.17 9.58
CA ILE A 200 -9.61 4.39 8.38
C ILE A 200 -8.55 3.30 8.23
N PRO A 201 -8.91 2.02 8.32
CA PRO A 201 -7.95 0.94 8.16
C PRO A 201 -7.53 0.77 6.70
N PHE A 202 -6.31 0.28 6.49
CA PHE A 202 -5.88 -0.24 5.19
C PHE A 202 -6.36 -1.68 5.08
N ALA A 203 -7.51 -1.86 4.43
CA ALA A 203 -8.21 -3.13 4.37
C ALA A 203 -7.71 -4.01 3.23
N ALA A 204 -7.68 -5.31 3.47
CA ALA A 204 -7.23 -6.32 2.52
C ALA A 204 -8.18 -7.53 2.52
N LYS A 205 -8.39 -8.12 1.35
CA LYS A 205 -9.09 -9.39 1.19
C LYS A 205 -8.10 -10.52 1.02
N PHE A 206 -8.34 -11.61 1.74
CA PHE A 206 -7.57 -12.84 1.64
C PHE A 206 -8.48 -14.04 1.94
N GLY A 207 -8.56 -15.05 1.05
CA GLY A 207 -9.46 -16.18 1.26
C GLY A 207 -9.82 -16.99 0.01
N GLY A 208 -9.04 -16.87 -1.05
CA GLY A 208 -9.26 -17.62 -2.30
C GLY A 208 -10.36 -17.03 -3.18
N ALA A 209 -10.77 -17.80 -4.18
CA ALA A 209 -11.64 -17.35 -5.28
C ALA A 209 -13.02 -16.83 -4.87
N THR A 210 -13.52 -17.18 -3.69
CA THR A 210 -14.82 -16.74 -3.18
C THR A 210 -14.76 -16.11 -1.79
N GLY A 211 -13.54 -15.95 -1.24
CA GLY A 211 -13.34 -15.47 0.13
C GLY A 211 -13.61 -16.51 1.24
N ASN A 212 -13.79 -17.78 0.87
CA ASN A 212 -14.18 -18.84 1.80
C ASN A 212 -13.10 -19.90 2.03
N TYR A 213 -11.87 -19.71 1.54
CA TYR A 213 -10.76 -20.69 1.65
C TYR A 213 -11.10 -22.08 1.10
N ASN A 214 -11.96 -22.19 0.07
CA ASN A 214 -12.49 -23.48 -0.42
C ASN A 214 -11.36 -24.47 -0.79
N ALA A 215 -10.39 -24.04 -1.59
CA ALA A 215 -9.27 -24.90 -2.00
C ALA A 215 -8.39 -25.30 -0.79
N HIS A 216 -8.18 -24.41 0.12
CA HIS A 216 -7.44 -24.67 1.37
C HIS A 216 -8.14 -25.72 2.24
N HIS A 217 -9.45 -25.58 2.46
CA HIS A 217 -10.24 -26.55 3.24
C HIS A 217 -10.32 -27.92 2.57
N VAL A 218 -10.37 -28.00 1.24
CA VAL A 218 -10.34 -29.27 0.53
C VAL A 218 -9.01 -29.98 0.70
N ALA A 219 -7.90 -29.23 0.64
CA ALA A 219 -6.56 -29.81 0.76
C ALA A 219 -6.20 -30.16 2.21
N TYR A 220 -6.52 -29.30 3.17
CA TYR A 220 -6.17 -29.46 4.59
C TYR A 220 -7.35 -29.05 5.48
N PRO A 221 -8.34 -29.93 5.64
CA PRO A 221 -9.60 -29.60 6.36
C PRO A 221 -9.41 -29.41 7.86
N ALA A 222 -8.29 -29.86 8.45
CA ALA A 222 -8.01 -29.73 9.87
C ALA A 222 -7.42 -28.36 10.26
N ILE A 223 -7.06 -27.52 9.29
CA ILE A 223 -6.49 -26.19 9.54
C ILE A 223 -7.61 -25.14 9.64
N ASP A 224 -7.51 -24.28 10.64
CA ASP A 224 -8.37 -23.08 10.74
C ASP A 224 -7.84 -21.99 9.78
N TRP A 225 -8.26 -22.08 8.52
CA TRP A 225 -7.82 -21.17 7.48
C TRP A 225 -8.30 -19.73 7.67
N LYS A 226 -9.42 -19.53 8.35
CA LYS A 226 -9.90 -18.18 8.69
C LYS A 226 -8.96 -17.50 9.69
N LYS A 227 -8.58 -18.23 10.74
CA LYS A 227 -7.60 -17.75 11.72
C LYS A 227 -6.24 -17.50 11.05
N PHE A 228 -5.77 -18.43 10.25
CA PHE A 228 -4.53 -18.28 9.47
C PHE A 228 -4.55 -17.02 8.61
N GLY A 229 -5.64 -16.77 7.87
CA GLY A 229 -5.76 -15.58 7.03
C GLY A 229 -5.75 -14.28 7.82
N SER A 230 -6.40 -14.23 8.99
CA SER A 230 -6.33 -13.06 9.86
C SER A 230 -4.91 -12.85 10.39
N GLU A 231 -4.24 -13.91 10.87
CA GLU A 231 -2.85 -13.83 11.34
C GLU A 231 -1.89 -13.38 10.24
N PHE A 232 -2.08 -13.87 9.01
CA PHE A 232 -1.27 -13.46 7.86
C PHE A 232 -1.51 -11.99 7.50
N VAL A 233 -2.75 -11.57 7.34
CA VAL A 233 -3.08 -10.20 6.89
C VAL A 233 -2.79 -9.18 8.00
N GLU A 234 -3.19 -9.46 9.23
CA GLU A 234 -3.07 -8.50 10.34
C GLU A 234 -1.69 -8.57 11.00
N GLY A 235 -1.18 -9.79 11.23
CA GLY A 235 0.10 -10.00 11.90
C GLY A 235 1.30 -9.77 10.98
N ASN A 236 1.32 -10.41 9.82
CA ASN A 236 2.50 -10.37 8.94
C ASN A 236 2.50 -9.14 8.02
N LEU A 237 1.35 -8.75 7.45
CA LEU A 237 1.25 -7.61 6.56
C LEU A 237 0.86 -6.30 7.28
N GLY A 238 0.34 -6.40 8.51
CA GLY A 238 -0.12 -5.27 9.29
C GLY A 238 -1.30 -4.52 8.64
N LEU A 239 -2.12 -5.19 7.87
CA LEU A 239 -3.33 -4.68 7.22
C LEU A 239 -4.56 -5.07 8.03
N HIS A 240 -5.71 -4.54 7.71
CA HIS A 240 -6.98 -4.97 8.28
C HIS A 240 -7.60 -6.08 7.41
N HIS A 241 -7.91 -7.23 8.02
CA HIS A 241 -8.52 -8.34 7.28
C HIS A 241 -10.02 -8.11 7.08
N SER A 242 -10.42 -7.77 5.85
CA SER A 242 -11.83 -7.69 5.46
C SER A 242 -12.44 -9.10 5.42
N PHE A 243 -13.42 -9.35 6.27
CA PHE A 243 -14.13 -10.64 6.31
C PHE A 243 -15.56 -10.45 6.86
N PRO A 244 -16.61 -11.03 6.21
CA PRO A 244 -16.58 -11.82 4.98
C PRO A 244 -16.38 -10.98 3.72
N THR A 245 -15.83 -11.60 2.68
CA THR A 245 -15.66 -10.99 1.35
C THR A 245 -16.13 -11.95 0.25
N THR A 246 -16.13 -11.48 -0.99
CA THR A 246 -16.27 -12.31 -2.18
C THR A 246 -14.87 -12.59 -2.76
N GLN A 247 -14.72 -12.60 -4.08
CA GLN A 247 -13.41 -12.73 -4.73
C GLN A 247 -12.52 -11.50 -4.53
N ILE A 248 -13.13 -10.31 -4.33
CA ILE A 248 -12.44 -9.03 -4.22
C ILE A 248 -12.68 -8.39 -2.85
N GLU A 249 -11.86 -7.42 -2.50
CA GLU A 249 -12.08 -6.51 -1.39
C GLU A 249 -13.23 -5.55 -1.72
N HIS A 250 -13.97 -5.05 -0.71
CA HIS A 250 -15.11 -4.14 -0.90
C HIS A 250 -14.72 -2.76 -1.42
N TYR A 251 -13.50 -2.32 -1.14
CA TYR A 251 -12.94 -0.98 -1.40
C TYR A 251 -13.61 0.18 -0.67
N ASP A 252 -14.53 -0.07 0.28
CA ASP A 252 -15.20 0.98 1.04
C ASP A 252 -14.21 1.78 1.89
N HIS A 253 -13.28 1.10 2.57
CA HIS A 253 -12.22 1.75 3.33
C HIS A 253 -11.25 2.51 2.43
N PHE A 254 -10.96 1.97 1.26
CA PHE A 254 -10.09 2.62 0.28
C PHE A 254 -10.74 3.90 -0.28
N ALA A 255 -12.05 3.86 -0.55
CA ALA A 255 -12.83 5.03 -0.93
C ALA A 255 -12.85 6.08 0.19
N ALA A 256 -13.09 5.66 1.44
CA ALA A 256 -13.06 6.55 2.60
C ALA A 256 -11.68 7.20 2.80
N PHE A 257 -10.58 6.47 2.56
CA PHE A 257 -9.22 7.00 2.60
C PHE A 257 -9.02 8.11 1.57
N PHE A 258 -9.41 7.91 0.31
CA PHE A 258 -9.32 8.95 -0.73
C PHE A 258 -10.24 10.14 -0.46
N ASP A 259 -11.42 9.91 0.11
CA ASP A 259 -12.29 10.99 0.54
C ASP A 259 -11.68 11.82 1.69
N ALA A 260 -10.95 11.20 2.59
CA ALA A 260 -10.21 11.91 3.63
C ALA A 260 -9.07 12.76 3.04
N LEU A 261 -8.29 12.22 2.11
CA LEU A 261 -7.25 12.98 1.38
C LEU A 261 -7.85 14.17 0.62
N LYS A 262 -9.00 13.96 -0.03
CA LYS A 262 -9.73 15.03 -0.71
C LYS A 262 -10.14 16.15 0.25
N ARG A 263 -10.64 15.84 1.45
CA ARG A 263 -11.00 16.84 2.46
C ARG A 263 -9.78 17.61 2.97
N ILE A 264 -8.65 16.95 3.20
CA ILE A 264 -7.39 17.61 3.57
C ILE A 264 -6.95 18.58 2.46
N ASN A 265 -6.93 18.13 1.22
CA ASN A 265 -6.52 18.95 0.08
C ASN A 265 -7.46 20.15 -0.16
N LYS A 266 -8.74 20.03 0.20
CA LYS A 266 -9.71 21.12 0.14
C LYS A 266 -9.39 22.24 1.15
N ILE A 267 -8.83 21.91 2.32
CA ILE A 267 -8.45 22.89 3.35
C ILE A 267 -7.34 23.82 2.83
N GLY A 268 -6.34 23.26 2.14
CA GLY A 268 -5.23 24.02 1.55
C GLY A 268 -5.60 24.81 0.29
N ARG A 269 -6.81 24.63 -0.23
CA ARG A 269 -7.26 25.35 -1.40
C ARG A 269 -7.75 26.75 -0.98
N ALA A 270 -7.04 27.78 -1.40
CA ALA A 270 -7.48 29.16 -1.21
C ALA A 270 -8.81 29.39 -1.96
N HIS A 271 -9.75 29.99 -1.28
CA HIS A 271 -10.88 30.61 -1.95
C HIS A 271 -10.39 31.94 -2.52
N VAL A 272 -10.05 31.93 -3.80
CA VAL A 272 -9.78 33.13 -4.57
C VAL A 272 -11.11 33.69 -5.07
#